data_e347cdf47b315e23970dbd59da7b14c0
#
_entry.id   e347cdf47b315e23970dbd59da7b14c0
#
_cell.length_a   1.000
_cell.length_b   1.000
_cell.length_c   1.000
_cell.angle_alpha   90.00
_cell.angle_beta   90.00
_cell.angle_gamma   90.00
#
_symmetry.space_group_name_H-M   'P 1'
#
loop_
_entity.id
_entity.type
_entity.pdbx_description
1 polymer ?
#
loop_
_entity_poly.entity_id
_entity_poly.type
_entity_poly.pdbx_seq_one_letter_code
_entity_poly.pdbx_strand_id
1 'polypeptide(L)'
;MTALLELEQQYAAAKKDPAFRNELASLLQEFVGRPTPLYFAERLTKELGGAKIYLKREDLLHTGAHKINNALGQILLARRMGKKRIIAETGAGQHGVATATAAARFGFQCRIYMGAVDMERQALNVARMRFLGAEVIGVTAGQATLKEAINEAMRDWVTNVRDTHYILGSALGAHPYPMIVRDFHRIIGDEARKQILQREERLTDLLVACVGGGSNAIGLFYAFLNDEGVRMTGVEAGGGGIIRGKHAARFQGGKLGVLQGTKTWLLADDDGQIELTLSLIHI
;
A
#
# COMPACT_ATOMS: atom_id res chain seq x y z
N MET A 1 -10.29 -5.97 19.37
CA MET A 1 -9.36 -7.07 19.68
C MET A 1 -9.73 -8.36 18.93
N THR A 2 -10.94 -8.89 19.08
CA THR A 2 -11.38 -10.17 18.47
C THR A 2 -11.19 -10.25 16.94
N ALA A 3 -11.52 -9.16 16.20
CA ALA A 3 -11.36 -9.13 14.75
C ALA A 3 -9.90 -9.20 14.28
N LEU A 4 -8.98 -8.61 15.02
CA LEU A 4 -7.54 -8.69 14.70
C LEU A 4 -6.98 -10.08 14.97
N LEU A 5 -7.45 -10.74 16.04
CA LEU A 5 -7.09 -12.15 16.33
C LEU A 5 -7.66 -13.11 15.29
N GLU A 6 -8.92 -12.90 14.87
CA GLU A 6 -9.52 -13.65 13.75
C GLU A 6 -8.66 -13.52 12.48
N LEU A 7 -8.31 -12.28 12.13
CA LEU A 7 -7.50 -11.99 10.95
C LEU A 7 -6.11 -12.63 11.03
N GLU A 8 -5.45 -12.55 12.17
CA GLU A 8 -4.14 -13.17 12.40
C GLU A 8 -4.18 -14.68 12.22
N GLN A 9 -5.17 -15.35 12.85
CA GLN A 9 -5.34 -16.79 12.76
C GLN A 9 -5.63 -17.23 11.31
N GLN A 10 -6.55 -16.55 10.64
CA GLN A 10 -6.90 -16.85 9.25
C GLN A 10 -5.74 -16.62 8.29
N TYR A 11 -4.97 -15.55 8.52
CA TYR A 11 -3.76 -15.30 7.74
C TYR A 11 -2.68 -16.36 7.98
N ALA A 12 -2.42 -16.73 9.22
CA ALA A 12 -1.46 -17.79 9.56
C ALA A 12 -1.85 -19.13 8.92
N ALA A 13 -3.14 -19.46 8.86
CA ALA A 13 -3.64 -20.64 8.17
C ALA A 13 -3.49 -20.52 6.65
N ALA A 14 -3.87 -19.38 6.06
CA ALA A 14 -3.78 -19.14 4.62
C ALA A 14 -2.34 -19.22 4.09
N LYS A 15 -1.36 -18.72 4.83
CA LYS A 15 0.07 -18.83 4.45
C LYS A 15 0.55 -20.28 4.27
N LYS A 16 -0.03 -21.22 5.00
CA LYS A 16 0.33 -22.65 4.95
C LYS A 16 -0.50 -23.43 3.93
N ASP A 17 -1.63 -22.88 3.49
CA ASP A 17 -2.56 -23.54 2.59
C ASP A 17 -2.10 -23.46 1.13
N PRO A 18 -1.75 -24.58 0.49
CA PRO A 18 -1.36 -24.59 -0.92
C PRO A 18 -2.45 -24.05 -1.86
N ALA A 19 -3.73 -24.34 -1.56
CA ALA A 19 -4.84 -23.86 -2.40
C ALA A 19 -4.92 -22.34 -2.41
N PHE A 20 -4.80 -21.70 -1.24
CA PHE A 20 -4.75 -20.24 -1.15
C PHE A 20 -3.57 -19.64 -1.92
N ARG A 21 -2.37 -20.22 -1.73
CA ARG A 21 -1.16 -19.73 -2.41
C ARG A 21 -1.23 -19.87 -3.92
N ASN A 22 -1.74 -21.03 -4.41
CA ASN A 22 -1.88 -21.29 -5.84
C ASN A 22 -2.92 -20.38 -6.48
N GLU A 23 -4.06 -20.15 -5.82
CA GLU A 23 -5.07 -19.20 -6.29
C GLU A 23 -4.53 -17.77 -6.35
N LEU A 24 -3.83 -17.31 -5.31
CA LEU A 24 -3.20 -15.98 -5.31
C LEU A 24 -2.15 -15.87 -6.43
N ALA A 25 -1.31 -16.89 -6.62
CA ALA A 25 -0.30 -16.91 -7.67
C ALA A 25 -0.92 -16.83 -9.08
N SER A 26 -1.98 -17.62 -9.35
CA SER A 26 -2.73 -17.58 -10.61
C SER A 26 -3.32 -16.18 -10.86
N LEU A 27 -3.96 -15.59 -9.85
CA LEU A 27 -4.53 -14.24 -9.96
C LEU A 27 -3.45 -13.18 -10.21
N LEU A 28 -2.31 -13.27 -9.53
CA LEU A 28 -1.19 -12.36 -9.75
C LEU A 28 -0.64 -12.49 -11.17
N GLN A 29 -0.59 -13.68 -11.73
CA GLN A 29 -0.12 -13.92 -13.08
C GLN A 29 -1.14 -13.51 -14.14
N GLU A 30 -2.36 -14.03 -14.05
CA GLU A 30 -3.36 -13.97 -15.13
C GLU A 30 -4.21 -12.70 -15.10
N PHE A 31 -4.50 -12.18 -13.89
CA PHE A 31 -5.35 -11.01 -13.72
C PHE A 31 -4.55 -9.72 -13.49
N VAL A 32 -3.42 -9.80 -12.79
CA VAL A 32 -2.59 -8.62 -12.46
C VAL A 32 -1.50 -8.39 -13.50
N GLY A 33 -1.02 -9.43 -14.18
CA GLY A 33 0.01 -9.34 -15.21
C GLY A 33 1.43 -9.44 -14.66
N ARG A 34 1.64 -10.23 -13.59
CA ARG A 34 2.98 -10.50 -13.06
C ARG A 34 3.67 -11.64 -13.82
N PRO A 35 5.03 -11.68 -13.83
CA PRO A 35 5.97 -10.73 -13.22
C PRO A 35 6.05 -9.39 -13.99
N THR A 36 6.20 -8.27 -13.25
CA THR A 36 6.47 -6.99 -13.90
C THR A 36 7.91 -6.93 -14.44
N PRO A 37 8.16 -6.20 -15.56
CA PRO A 37 9.51 -6.05 -16.08
C PRO A 37 10.44 -5.32 -15.10
N LEU A 38 11.71 -5.74 -15.10
CA LEU A 38 12.81 -4.94 -14.61
C LEU A 38 13.44 -4.21 -15.82
N TYR A 39 13.05 -2.96 -16.03
CA TYR A 39 13.41 -2.19 -17.22
C TYR A 39 14.76 -1.49 -17.05
N PHE A 40 15.69 -1.70 -17.97
CA PHE A 40 16.95 -0.96 -18.01
C PHE A 40 16.72 0.44 -18.59
N ALA A 41 16.92 1.48 -17.80
CA ALA A 41 16.75 2.87 -18.18
C ALA A 41 18.03 3.41 -18.84
N GLU A 42 18.31 2.95 -20.08
CA GLU A 42 19.57 3.19 -20.78
C GLU A 42 19.90 4.69 -20.94
N ARG A 43 18.94 5.49 -21.40
CA ARG A 43 19.16 6.93 -21.58
C ARG A 43 19.49 7.63 -20.27
N LEU A 44 18.72 7.33 -19.21
CA LEU A 44 18.96 7.92 -17.89
C LEU A 44 20.32 7.49 -17.33
N THR A 45 20.69 6.23 -17.51
CA THR A 45 22.00 5.70 -17.13
C THR A 45 23.14 6.44 -17.83
N LYS A 46 23.04 6.66 -19.13
CA LYS A 46 24.03 7.41 -19.91
C LYS A 46 24.10 8.89 -19.52
N GLU A 47 22.95 9.52 -19.34
CA GLU A 47 22.87 10.95 -19.01
C GLU A 47 23.48 11.25 -17.64
N LEU A 48 23.24 10.39 -16.64
CA LEU A 48 23.79 10.57 -15.29
C LEU A 48 25.24 10.09 -15.14
N GLY A 49 25.75 9.28 -16.06
CA GLY A 49 27.15 8.89 -16.12
C GLY A 49 27.68 8.10 -14.91
N GLY A 50 26.86 7.27 -14.30
CA GLY A 50 27.20 6.56 -13.07
C GLY A 50 26.73 5.10 -13.08
N ALA A 51 25.94 4.73 -12.09
CA ALA A 51 25.40 3.38 -11.94
C ALA A 51 24.40 3.02 -13.04
N LYS A 52 24.31 1.75 -13.40
CA LYS A 52 23.21 1.23 -14.22
C LYS A 52 21.89 1.38 -13.47
N ILE A 53 20.90 1.99 -14.10
CA ILE A 53 19.60 2.27 -13.51
C ILE A 53 18.55 1.32 -14.04
N TYR A 54 17.91 0.59 -13.16
CA TYR A 54 16.82 -0.31 -13.44
C TYR A 54 15.53 0.15 -12.77
N LEU A 55 14.41 0.08 -13.48
CA LEU A 55 13.09 0.41 -12.96
C LEU A 55 12.27 -0.88 -12.84
N LYS A 56 11.82 -1.21 -11.63
CA LYS A 56 10.83 -2.26 -11.39
C LYS A 56 9.45 -1.69 -11.68
N ARG A 57 8.86 -2.09 -12.82
CA ARG A 57 7.71 -1.44 -13.46
C ARG A 57 6.37 -1.89 -12.86
N GLU A 58 6.13 -1.53 -11.59
CA GLU A 58 4.85 -1.82 -10.92
C GLU A 58 3.67 -0.97 -11.46
N ASP A 59 3.95 0.05 -12.23
CA ASP A 59 3.01 0.86 -12.99
C ASP A 59 2.34 0.10 -14.16
N LEU A 60 2.93 -1.00 -14.60
CA LEU A 60 2.39 -1.85 -15.66
C LEU A 60 1.41 -2.92 -15.16
N LEU A 61 1.21 -3.02 -13.87
CA LEU A 61 0.19 -3.90 -13.31
C LEU A 61 -1.23 -3.43 -13.67
N HIS A 62 -2.16 -4.36 -13.73
CA HIS A 62 -3.58 -4.03 -13.75
C HIS A 62 -3.89 -3.06 -12.60
N THR A 63 -4.61 -2.00 -12.86
CA THR A 63 -4.86 -0.81 -12.01
C THR A 63 -3.77 0.27 -12.01
N GLY A 64 -2.58 0.02 -12.56
CA GLY A 64 -1.52 1.01 -12.74
C GLY A 64 -0.63 1.26 -11.53
N ALA A 65 -0.65 0.38 -10.51
CA ALA A 65 0.22 0.49 -9.34
C ALA A 65 0.31 -0.83 -8.55
N HIS A 66 1.29 -0.91 -7.64
CA HIS A 66 1.55 -2.09 -6.79
C HIS A 66 0.40 -2.48 -5.85
N LYS A 67 -0.56 -1.59 -5.58
CA LYS A 67 -1.62 -1.79 -4.58
C LYS A 67 -2.48 -3.02 -4.82
N ILE A 68 -2.65 -3.43 -6.06
CA ILE A 68 -3.46 -4.61 -6.42
C ILE A 68 -2.92 -5.91 -5.82
N ASN A 69 -1.60 -6.04 -5.62
CA ASN A 69 -1.00 -7.22 -5.00
C ASN A 69 -1.59 -7.48 -3.61
N ASN A 70 -1.62 -6.45 -2.79
CA ASN A 70 -2.18 -6.51 -1.44
C ASN A 70 -3.71 -6.62 -1.44
N ALA A 71 -4.39 -5.86 -2.30
CA ALA A 71 -5.85 -5.88 -2.38
C ALA A 71 -6.37 -7.28 -2.71
N LEU A 72 -5.75 -8.00 -3.65
CA LEU A 72 -6.09 -9.39 -3.97
C LEU A 72 -5.80 -10.35 -2.83
N GLY A 73 -4.65 -10.24 -2.19
CA GLY A 73 -4.33 -11.10 -1.04
C GLY A 73 -5.33 -10.93 0.10
N GLN A 74 -5.68 -9.69 0.43
CA GLN A 74 -6.63 -9.42 1.51
C GLN A 74 -8.08 -9.79 1.12
N ILE A 75 -8.49 -9.66 -0.14
CA ILE A 75 -9.84 -10.06 -0.55
C ILE A 75 -10.01 -11.58 -0.51
N LEU A 76 -8.98 -12.34 -0.85
CA LEU A 76 -8.99 -13.80 -0.68
C LEU A 76 -9.11 -14.19 0.79
N LEU A 77 -8.45 -13.46 1.71
CA LEU A 77 -8.63 -13.64 3.15
C LEU A 77 -10.06 -13.31 3.58
N ALA A 78 -10.62 -12.19 3.11
CA ALA A 78 -12.00 -11.80 3.40
C ALA A 78 -13.00 -12.87 2.96
N ARG A 79 -12.82 -13.44 1.76
CA ARG A 79 -13.63 -14.54 1.25
C ARG A 79 -13.51 -15.79 2.12
N ARG A 80 -12.30 -16.15 2.55
CA ARG A 80 -12.05 -17.28 3.44
C ARG A 80 -12.71 -17.10 4.81
N MET A 81 -12.76 -15.86 5.31
CA MET A 81 -13.44 -15.50 6.56
C MET A 81 -14.98 -15.38 6.40
N GLY A 82 -15.54 -15.62 5.21
CA GLY A 82 -16.97 -15.50 4.95
C GLY A 82 -17.51 -14.06 5.01
N LYS A 83 -16.64 -13.06 4.89
CA LYS A 83 -17.05 -11.66 4.84
C LYS A 83 -17.83 -11.39 3.55
N LYS A 84 -18.79 -10.46 3.62
CA LYS A 84 -19.66 -10.10 2.48
C LYS A 84 -19.38 -8.71 1.93
N ARG A 85 -18.77 -7.88 2.75
CA ARG A 85 -18.54 -6.47 2.47
C ARG A 85 -17.06 -6.13 2.68
N ILE A 86 -16.54 -5.29 1.78
CA ILE A 86 -15.19 -4.76 1.81
C ILE A 86 -15.26 -3.25 2.02
N ILE A 87 -14.41 -2.75 2.89
CA ILE A 87 -14.16 -1.32 3.02
C ILE A 87 -12.68 -1.03 2.89
N ALA A 88 -12.36 0.18 2.43
CA ALA A 88 -11.00 0.70 2.40
C ALA A 88 -11.00 2.23 2.53
N GLU A 89 -9.88 2.77 2.92
CA GLU A 89 -9.54 4.18 2.79
C GLU A 89 -8.71 4.42 1.53
N THR A 90 -8.68 5.66 1.06
CA THR A 90 -7.73 6.07 0.03
C THR A 90 -7.46 7.57 0.06
N GLY A 91 -6.23 7.98 -0.23
CA GLY A 91 -5.84 9.38 -0.45
C GLY A 91 -5.66 9.65 -1.95
N ALA A 92 -4.56 9.18 -2.55
CA ALA A 92 -4.29 9.31 -3.98
C ALA A 92 -5.29 8.55 -4.90
N GLY A 93 -6.13 7.70 -4.34
CA GLY A 93 -7.10 6.90 -5.09
C GLY A 93 -6.61 5.54 -5.55
N GLN A 94 -5.31 5.29 -5.62
CA GLN A 94 -4.77 4.03 -6.17
C GLN A 94 -5.15 2.80 -5.32
N HIS A 95 -5.14 2.93 -3.99
CA HIS A 95 -5.59 1.85 -3.12
C HIS A 95 -7.10 1.58 -3.29
N GLY A 96 -7.90 2.64 -3.35
CA GLY A 96 -9.33 2.54 -3.60
C GLY A 96 -9.64 1.85 -4.93
N VAL A 97 -8.97 2.24 -6.02
CA VAL A 97 -9.11 1.59 -7.33
C VAL A 97 -8.75 0.10 -7.27
N ALA A 98 -7.62 -0.24 -6.64
CA ALA A 98 -7.20 -1.63 -6.49
C ALA A 98 -8.21 -2.45 -5.68
N THR A 99 -8.73 -1.88 -4.57
CA THR A 99 -9.73 -2.53 -3.73
C THR A 99 -11.05 -2.71 -4.47
N ALA A 100 -11.54 -1.67 -5.16
CA ALA A 100 -12.76 -1.74 -5.98
C ALA A 100 -12.63 -2.78 -7.10
N THR A 101 -11.48 -2.85 -7.77
CA THR A 101 -11.18 -3.86 -8.80
C THR A 101 -11.24 -5.27 -8.23
N ALA A 102 -10.59 -5.51 -7.11
CA ALA A 102 -10.61 -6.81 -6.46
C ALA A 102 -12.02 -7.16 -5.96
N ALA A 103 -12.74 -6.21 -5.37
CA ALA A 103 -14.12 -6.41 -4.90
C ALA A 103 -15.07 -6.75 -6.06
N ALA A 104 -15.00 -6.04 -7.18
CA ALA A 104 -15.78 -6.32 -8.39
C ALA A 104 -15.50 -7.72 -8.94
N ARG A 105 -14.22 -8.13 -8.99
CA ARG A 105 -13.81 -9.47 -9.46
C ARG A 105 -14.44 -10.61 -8.65
N PHE A 106 -14.66 -10.42 -7.36
CA PHE A 106 -15.18 -11.44 -6.45
C PHE A 106 -16.64 -11.20 -6.00
N GLY A 107 -17.32 -10.18 -6.53
CA GLY A 107 -18.71 -9.89 -6.21
C GLY A 107 -18.98 -9.38 -4.79
N PHE A 108 -17.99 -8.71 -4.17
CA PHE A 108 -18.17 -8.11 -2.86
C PHE A 108 -18.86 -6.74 -2.96
N GLN A 109 -19.70 -6.44 -1.97
CA GLN A 109 -20.07 -5.05 -1.72
C GLN A 109 -18.82 -4.26 -1.32
N CYS A 110 -18.59 -3.11 -1.96
CA CYS A 110 -17.38 -2.32 -1.73
C CYS A 110 -17.71 -0.87 -1.38
N ARG A 111 -17.14 -0.38 -0.28
CA ARG A 111 -17.25 1.03 0.12
C ARG A 111 -15.85 1.60 0.34
N ILE A 112 -15.56 2.74 -0.29
CA ILE A 112 -14.27 3.43 -0.21
C ILE A 112 -14.46 4.79 0.47
N TYR A 113 -13.70 5.04 1.51
CA TYR A 113 -13.64 6.33 2.19
C TYR A 113 -12.50 7.16 1.62
N MET A 114 -12.80 8.40 1.24
CA MET A 114 -11.82 9.33 0.67
C MET A 114 -12.09 10.73 1.17
N GLY A 115 -11.05 11.49 1.51
CA GLY A 115 -11.22 12.89 1.89
C GLY A 115 -11.81 13.71 0.75
N ALA A 116 -12.75 14.61 1.04
CA ALA A 116 -13.43 15.40 0.01
C ALA A 116 -12.43 16.22 -0.85
N VAL A 117 -11.40 16.78 -0.21
CA VAL A 117 -10.32 17.50 -0.92
C VAL A 117 -9.55 16.56 -1.85
N ASP A 118 -9.28 15.34 -1.42
CA ASP A 118 -8.58 14.34 -2.25
C ASP A 118 -9.46 13.85 -3.41
N MET A 119 -10.78 13.77 -3.22
CA MET A 119 -11.73 13.40 -4.28
C MET A 119 -11.72 14.40 -5.43
N GLU A 120 -11.65 15.68 -5.16
CA GLU A 120 -11.55 16.72 -6.19
C GLU A 120 -10.24 16.60 -6.97
N ARG A 121 -9.12 16.46 -6.26
CA ARG A 121 -7.78 16.31 -6.86
C ARG A 121 -7.65 15.04 -7.71
N GLN A 122 -8.33 13.98 -7.33
CA GLN A 122 -8.23 12.65 -7.93
C GLN A 122 -9.55 12.18 -8.55
N ALA A 123 -10.32 13.09 -9.16
CA ALA A 123 -11.64 12.83 -9.73
C ALA A 123 -11.65 11.63 -10.70
N LEU A 124 -10.58 11.43 -11.47
CA LEU A 124 -10.45 10.29 -12.37
C LEU A 124 -10.43 8.94 -11.61
N ASN A 125 -9.71 8.86 -10.49
CA ASN A 125 -9.71 7.66 -9.67
C ASN A 125 -11.07 7.43 -8.99
N VAL A 126 -11.75 8.50 -8.58
CA VAL A 126 -13.13 8.42 -8.06
C VAL A 126 -14.08 7.84 -9.11
N ALA A 127 -14.00 8.32 -10.34
CA ALA A 127 -14.80 7.78 -11.46
C ALA A 127 -14.49 6.29 -11.68
N ARG A 128 -13.21 5.88 -11.71
CA ARG A 128 -12.80 4.48 -11.85
C ARG A 128 -13.38 3.59 -10.75
N MET A 129 -13.33 4.00 -9.49
CA MET A 129 -13.91 3.26 -8.37
C MET A 129 -15.43 3.07 -8.54
N ARG A 130 -16.14 4.13 -8.94
CA ARG A 130 -17.60 4.08 -9.18
C ARG A 130 -17.96 3.19 -10.37
N PHE A 131 -17.20 3.22 -11.47
CA PHE A 131 -17.39 2.32 -12.61
C PHE A 131 -17.22 0.85 -12.24
N LEU A 132 -16.36 0.56 -11.23
CA LEU A 132 -16.16 -0.77 -10.68
C LEU A 132 -17.25 -1.18 -9.68
N GLY A 133 -18.27 -0.35 -9.47
CA GLY A 133 -19.39 -0.61 -8.58
C GLY A 133 -19.14 -0.29 -7.11
N ALA A 134 -18.03 0.37 -6.77
CA ALA A 134 -17.78 0.79 -5.40
C ALA A 134 -18.55 2.07 -5.04
N GLU A 135 -19.10 2.09 -3.83
CA GLU A 135 -19.63 3.29 -3.20
C GLU A 135 -18.45 4.14 -2.67
N VAL A 136 -18.27 5.35 -3.18
CA VAL A 136 -17.21 6.25 -2.74
C VAL A 136 -17.80 7.35 -1.85
N ILE A 137 -17.39 7.34 -0.57
CA ILE A 137 -17.86 8.26 0.47
C ILE A 137 -16.85 9.38 0.65
N GLY A 138 -17.29 10.61 0.43
CA GLY A 138 -16.51 11.81 0.71
C GLY A 138 -16.54 12.16 2.20
N VAL A 139 -15.37 12.23 2.81
CA VAL A 139 -15.20 12.60 4.22
C VAL A 139 -14.85 14.07 4.29
N THR A 140 -15.71 14.87 4.92
CA THR A 140 -15.57 16.34 5.07
C THR A 140 -15.07 16.77 6.45
N ALA A 141 -14.93 15.84 7.40
CA ALA A 141 -14.44 16.14 8.76
C ALA A 141 -12.98 16.60 8.75
N GLY A 142 -12.60 17.42 9.70
CA GLY A 142 -11.23 17.89 9.90
C GLY A 142 -10.64 18.55 8.65
N GLN A 143 -9.51 18.03 8.17
CA GLN A 143 -8.85 18.52 6.95
C GLN A 143 -9.41 17.89 5.66
N ALA A 144 -10.41 17.02 5.76
CA ALA A 144 -11.03 16.33 4.63
C ALA A 144 -10.02 15.58 3.72
N THR A 145 -9.02 14.92 4.34
CA THR A 145 -7.93 14.21 3.68
C THR A 145 -7.84 12.75 4.16
N LEU A 146 -6.76 12.05 3.79
CA LEU A 146 -6.54 10.63 4.08
C LEU A 146 -6.70 10.27 5.57
N LYS A 147 -6.25 11.12 6.52
CA LYS A 147 -6.36 10.84 7.96
C LYS A 147 -7.81 10.65 8.39
N GLU A 148 -8.68 11.55 7.94
CA GLU A 148 -10.11 11.50 8.24
C GLU A 148 -10.79 10.32 7.55
N ALA A 149 -10.38 10.01 6.32
CA ALA A 149 -10.87 8.82 5.60
C ALA A 149 -10.53 7.52 6.35
N ILE A 150 -9.33 7.39 6.91
CA ILE A 150 -8.94 6.25 7.75
C ILE A 150 -9.82 6.18 8.99
N ASN A 151 -10.06 7.31 9.67
CA ASN A 151 -10.88 7.36 10.88
C ASN A 151 -12.31 6.87 10.59
N GLU A 152 -12.92 7.31 9.49
CA GLU A 152 -14.26 6.86 9.09
C GLU A 152 -14.29 5.38 8.70
N ALA A 153 -13.31 4.91 7.93
CA ALA A 153 -13.18 3.50 7.60
C ALA A 153 -13.06 2.63 8.86
N MET A 154 -12.28 3.07 9.85
CA MET A 154 -12.13 2.35 11.13
C MET A 154 -13.44 2.33 11.94
N ARG A 155 -14.19 3.45 11.99
CA ARG A 155 -15.49 3.48 12.67
C ARG A 155 -16.48 2.52 12.02
N ASP A 156 -16.58 2.52 10.72
CA ASP A 156 -17.41 1.58 9.98
C ASP A 156 -16.99 0.12 10.25
N TRP A 157 -15.68 -0.14 10.19
CA TRP A 157 -15.17 -1.49 10.42
C TRP A 157 -15.50 -2.03 11.81
N VAL A 158 -15.24 -1.27 12.87
CA VAL A 158 -15.49 -1.76 14.23
C VAL A 158 -16.98 -1.95 14.51
N THR A 159 -17.84 -1.18 13.83
CA THR A 159 -19.29 -1.31 13.92
C THR A 159 -19.80 -2.56 13.19
N ASN A 160 -19.21 -2.90 12.04
CA ASN A 160 -19.71 -3.94 11.13
C ASN A 160 -18.72 -5.10 10.98
N VAL A 161 -17.89 -5.36 11.97
CA VAL A 161 -16.75 -6.31 11.90
C VAL A 161 -17.15 -7.75 11.57
N ARG A 162 -18.39 -8.13 11.84
CA ARG A 162 -18.87 -9.52 11.63
C ARG A 162 -18.90 -9.90 10.14
N ASP A 163 -19.37 -9.00 9.30
CA ASP A 163 -19.57 -9.25 7.86
C ASP A 163 -18.64 -8.42 6.97
N THR A 164 -17.90 -7.49 7.54
CA THR A 164 -17.07 -6.51 6.84
C THR A 164 -15.59 -6.77 7.10
N HIS A 165 -14.78 -6.78 6.04
CA HIS A 165 -13.33 -6.75 6.13
C HIS A 165 -12.78 -5.40 5.66
N TYR A 166 -11.88 -4.85 6.47
CA TYR A 166 -11.15 -3.64 6.14
C TYR A 166 -9.87 -4.01 5.41
N ILE A 167 -9.77 -3.68 4.11
CA ILE A 167 -8.55 -3.82 3.32
C ILE A 167 -7.67 -2.61 3.57
N LEU A 168 -6.63 -2.77 4.38
CA LEU A 168 -5.71 -1.70 4.71
C LEU A 168 -4.64 -1.56 3.62
N GLY A 169 -4.44 -0.34 3.12
CA GLY A 169 -3.67 -0.08 1.90
C GLY A 169 -2.17 0.06 2.07
N SER A 170 -1.65 0.08 3.30
CA SER A 170 -0.23 0.30 3.54
C SER A 170 0.30 -0.49 4.74
N ALA A 171 1.62 -0.49 4.94
CA ALA A 171 2.28 -1.21 6.04
C ALA A 171 2.17 -0.41 7.35
N LEU A 172 0.94 -0.12 7.76
CA LEU A 172 0.59 0.63 8.95
C LEU A 172 -0.58 -0.04 9.67
N GLY A 173 -1.00 0.50 10.81
CA GLY A 173 -2.10 -0.04 11.58
C GLY A 173 -1.67 -1.11 12.58
N ALA A 174 -2.67 -1.66 13.31
CA ALA A 174 -2.44 -2.67 14.31
C ALA A 174 -2.00 -4.01 13.69
N HIS A 175 -1.19 -4.79 14.45
CA HIS A 175 -0.91 -6.17 14.06
C HIS A 175 -2.23 -6.94 13.85
N PRO A 176 -2.37 -7.77 12.78
CA PRO A 176 -1.33 -8.26 11.87
C PRO A 176 -1.19 -7.48 10.54
N TYR A 177 -1.87 -6.35 10.35
CA TYR A 177 -1.91 -5.64 9.07
C TYR A 177 -0.53 -5.32 8.48
N PRO A 178 0.48 -4.78 9.21
CA PRO A 178 1.78 -4.49 8.63
C PRO A 178 2.46 -5.72 8.04
N MET A 179 2.32 -6.87 8.71
CA MET A 179 2.87 -8.15 8.25
C MET A 179 2.14 -8.64 7.00
N ILE A 180 0.81 -8.59 6.98
CA ILE A 180 -0.02 -9.00 5.84
C ILE A 180 0.33 -8.17 4.60
N VAL A 181 0.36 -6.85 4.74
CA VAL A 181 0.67 -5.92 3.65
C VAL A 181 2.08 -6.14 3.11
N ARG A 182 3.07 -6.31 4.00
CA ARG A 182 4.44 -6.65 3.62
C ARG A 182 4.47 -7.93 2.79
N ASP A 183 3.86 -8.98 3.29
CA ASP A 183 3.96 -10.32 2.70
C ASP A 183 3.29 -10.37 1.32
N PHE A 184 2.16 -9.67 1.11
CA PHE A 184 1.52 -9.60 -0.20
C PHE A 184 2.26 -8.68 -1.19
N HIS A 185 3.01 -7.71 -0.71
CA HIS A 185 3.85 -6.86 -1.57
C HIS A 185 5.26 -7.44 -1.80
N ARG A 186 5.69 -8.40 -0.99
CA ARG A 186 7.03 -8.99 -1.06
C ARG A 186 7.38 -9.52 -2.46
N ILE A 187 6.39 -9.92 -3.24
CA ILE A 187 6.55 -10.39 -4.62
C ILE A 187 7.33 -9.40 -5.48
N ILE A 188 7.26 -8.10 -5.20
CA ILE A 188 8.02 -7.04 -5.90
C ILE A 188 9.51 -7.29 -5.75
N GLY A 189 9.97 -7.48 -4.52
CA GLY A 189 11.38 -7.72 -4.22
C GLY A 189 11.86 -9.09 -4.65
N ASP A 190 11.04 -10.13 -4.47
CA ASP A 190 11.38 -11.50 -4.88
C ASP A 190 11.61 -11.58 -6.41
N GLU A 191 10.76 -10.92 -7.20
CA GLU A 191 10.94 -10.81 -8.65
C GLU A 191 12.15 -9.94 -9.03
N ALA A 192 12.29 -8.76 -8.40
CA ALA A 192 13.40 -7.85 -8.69
C ALA A 192 14.75 -8.53 -8.43
N ARG A 193 14.87 -9.28 -7.31
CA ARG A 193 16.06 -10.05 -6.97
C ARG A 193 16.39 -11.11 -8.02
N LYS A 194 15.40 -11.89 -8.43
CA LYS A 194 15.59 -12.91 -9.48
C LYS A 194 15.97 -12.28 -10.82
N GLN A 195 15.31 -11.20 -11.21
CA GLN A 195 15.52 -10.54 -12.48
C GLN A 195 16.88 -9.85 -12.56
N ILE A 196 17.36 -9.21 -11.48
CA ILE A 196 18.70 -8.57 -11.52
C ILE A 196 19.80 -9.62 -11.56
N LEU A 197 19.67 -10.72 -10.81
CA LEU A 197 20.62 -11.83 -10.87
C LEU A 197 20.70 -12.46 -12.26
N GLN A 198 19.57 -12.59 -12.98
CA GLN A 198 19.53 -13.10 -14.35
C GLN A 198 20.18 -12.15 -15.35
N ARG A 199 20.17 -10.83 -15.10
CA ARG A 199 20.69 -9.81 -16.03
C ARG A 199 22.14 -9.43 -15.78
N GLU A 200 22.53 -9.36 -14.51
CA GLU A 200 23.84 -8.82 -14.12
C GLU A 200 24.72 -9.85 -13.41
N GLU A 201 24.21 -11.08 -13.20
CA GLU A 201 24.88 -12.17 -12.48
C GLU A 201 25.32 -11.80 -11.04
N ARG A 202 24.83 -10.68 -10.54
CA ARG A 202 25.06 -10.14 -9.20
C ARG A 202 23.84 -9.38 -8.67
N LEU A 203 23.82 -9.15 -7.34
CA LEU A 203 22.83 -8.26 -6.74
C LEU A 203 23.15 -6.79 -7.04
N THR A 204 22.14 -5.95 -6.90
CA THR A 204 22.28 -4.50 -7.01
C THR A 204 23.06 -3.90 -5.85
N ASP A 205 23.74 -2.78 -6.06
CA ASP A 205 24.44 -2.05 -5.01
C ASP A 205 23.49 -1.17 -4.18
N LEU A 206 22.39 -0.73 -4.79
CA LEU A 206 21.44 0.20 -4.18
C LEU A 206 20.02 -0.07 -4.65
N LEU A 207 19.11 -0.12 -3.70
CA LEU A 207 17.66 -0.06 -3.92
C LEU A 207 17.15 1.31 -3.50
N VAL A 208 16.30 1.90 -4.34
CA VAL A 208 15.65 3.18 -4.04
C VAL A 208 14.15 3.01 -4.17
N ALA A 209 13.41 3.44 -3.18
CA ALA A 209 11.95 3.44 -3.21
C ALA A 209 11.37 4.67 -2.52
N CYS A 210 10.30 5.23 -3.06
CA CYS A 210 9.56 6.28 -2.38
C CYS A 210 8.81 5.73 -1.16
N VAL A 211 8.70 6.55 -0.11
CA VAL A 211 8.05 6.19 1.16
C VAL A 211 6.93 7.18 1.47
N GLY A 212 5.69 6.71 1.25
CA GLY A 212 4.49 7.32 1.85
C GLY A 212 4.08 6.51 3.07
N GLY A 213 3.13 5.57 2.91
CA GLY A 213 2.79 4.58 3.95
C GLY A 213 3.75 3.38 4.02
N GLY A 214 4.75 3.31 3.16
CA GLY A 214 5.82 2.30 3.19
C GLY A 214 5.54 0.99 2.45
N SER A 215 4.35 0.77 1.89
CA SER A 215 4.00 -0.51 1.26
C SER A 215 4.86 -0.85 0.04
N ASN A 216 5.17 0.14 -0.79
CA ASN A 216 6.06 -0.01 -1.93
C ASN A 216 7.50 -0.35 -1.48
N ALA A 217 8.03 0.43 -0.56
CA ALA A 217 9.40 0.25 -0.06
C ALA A 217 9.60 -1.10 0.62
N ILE A 218 8.73 -1.49 1.56
CA ILE A 218 8.85 -2.79 2.23
C ILE A 218 8.66 -3.95 1.26
N GLY A 219 7.80 -3.80 0.25
CA GLY A 219 7.60 -4.80 -0.80
C GLY A 219 8.87 -5.06 -1.59
N LEU A 220 9.64 -4.01 -1.92
CA LEU A 220 10.91 -4.14 -2.61
C LEU A 220 12.03 -4.60 -1.67
N PHE A 221 12.19 -3.94 -0.51
CA PHE A 221 13.36 -4.10 0.35
C PHE A 221 13.38 -5.42 1.10
N TYR A 222 12.22 -5.98 1.42
CA TYR A 222 12.11 -7.14 2.30
C TYR A 222 12.90 -8.37 1.78
N ALA A 223 12.98 -8.55 0.47
CA ALA A 223 13.71 -9.65 -0.14
C ALA A 223 15.25 -9.50 -0.07
N PHE A 224 15.74 -8.33 0.34
CA PHE A 224 17.15 -7.99 0.37
C PHE A 224 17.67 -7.66 1.77
N LEU A 225 16.83 -7.79 2.82
CA LEU A 225 17.20 -7.38 4.19
C LEU A 225 18.45 -8.07 4.76
N ASN A 226 18.75 -9.28 4.28
CA ASN A 226 19.89 -10.06 4.75
C ASN A 226 21.12 -9.94 3.82
N ASP A 227 21.07 -9.10 2.81
CA ASP A 227 22.17 -8.90 1.86
C ASP A 227 22.99 -7.67 2.28
N GLU A 228 24.07 -7.88 3.07
CA GLU A 228 24.93 -6.81 3.61
C GLU A 228 25.52 -5.88 2.54
N GLY A 229 25.74 -6.38 1.32
CA GLY A 229 26.23 -5.60 0.18
C GLY A 229 25.20 -4.74 -0.51
N VAL A 230 23.92 -4.82 -0.14
CA VAL A 230 22.82 -4.07 -0.79
C VAL A 230 22.36 -2.92 0.11
N ARG A 231 22.64 -1.70 -0.29
CA ARG A 231 22.14 -0.50 0.38
C ARG A 231 20.68 -0.26 0.00
N MET A 232 19.88 0.24 0.95
CA MET A 232 18.47 0.55 0.75
C MET A 232 18.19 1.99 1.14
N THR A 233 17.60 2.77 0.23
CA THR A 233 17.25 4.17 0.47
C THR A 233 15.77 4.38 0.28
N GLY A 234 15.07 4.71 1.35
CA GLY A 234 13.70 5.18 1.32
C GLY A 234 13.68 6.71 1.12
N VAL A 235 12.93 7.18 0.13
CA VAL A 235 12.81 8.62 -0.17
C VAL A 235 11.45 9.12 0.26
N GLU A 236 11.42 9.95 1.28
CA GLU A 236 10.22 10.64 1.74
C GLU A 236 10.06 11.98 1.02
N ALA A 237 8.85 12.48 1.04
CA ALA A 237 8.55 13.73 0.39
C ALA A 237 8.92 14.94 1.26
N GLY A 238 9.98 15.63 0.87
CA GLY A 238 10.52 16.79 1.57
C GLY A 238 9.78 18.09 1.30
N GLY A 239 8.91 18.15 0.27
CA GLY A 239 8.12 19.32 -0.07
C GLY A 239 8.97 20.60 -0.24
N GLY A 240 8.56 21.67 0.41
CA GLY A 240 9.31 22.94 0.44
C GLY A 240 10.43 23.01 1.48
N GLY A 241 10.89 21.85 1.98
CA GLY A 241 11.88 21.72 3.05
C GLY A 241 11.29 21.05 4.29
N ILE A 242 12.18 20.58 5.20
CA ILE A 242 11.76 19.94 6.47
C ILE A 242 11.30 21.04 7.46
N ILE A 243 10.24 21.72 7.07
CA ILE A 243 9.59 22.75 7.85
C ILE A 243 8.16 22.29 8.13
N ARG A 244 7.71 22.45 9.35
CA ARG A 244 6.37 22.07 9.81
C ARG A 244 5.27 22.50 8.81
N GLY A 245 4.37 21.60 8.50
CA GLY A 245 3.26 21.81 7.56
C GLY A 245 3.64 21.86 6.07
N LYS A 246 4.94 21.71 5.72
CA LYS A 246 5.43 21.80 4.34
C LYS A 246 6.08 20.52 3.80
N HIS A 247 6.09 19.44 4.58
CA HIS A 247 6.69 18.17 4.19
C HIS A 247 5.88 16.98 4.74
N ALA A 248 6.14 15.78 4.19
CA ALA A 248 5.59 14.51 4.67
C ALA A 248 6.69 13.53 5.16
N ALA A 249 7.91 14.03 5.37
CA ALA A 249 9.07 13.25 5.77
C ALA A 249 9.03 12.95 7.28
N ARG A 250 8.30 11.89 7.66
CA ARG A 250 8.07 11.52 9.06
C ARG A 250 9.33 11.03 9.76
N PHE A 251 10.20 10.33 9.05
CA PHE A 251 11.45 9.82 9.62
C PHE A 251 12.52 10.90 9.76
N GLN A 252 12.37 12.03 9.08
CA GLN A 252 13.29 13.17 9.18
C GLN A 252 12.82 14.24 10.19
N GLY A 253 11.53 14.55 10.21
CA GLY A 253 10.98 15.63 11.04
C GLY A 253 9.91 15.20 12.03
N GLY A 254 9.64 13.89 12.19
CA GLY A 254 8.58 13.39 13.04
C GLY A 254 9.05 12.93 14.42
N LYS A 255 8.08 12.65 15.29
CA LYS A 255 8.25 12.09 16.63
C LYS A 255 7.49 10.77 16.77
N LEU A 256 7.93 9.89 17.68
CA LEU A 256 7.18 8.70 18.03
C LEU A 256 5.91 9.09 18.79
N GLY A 257 4.77 8.60 18.33
CA GLY A 257 3.48 8.81 18.97
C GLY A 257 2.50 7.70 18.64
N VAL A 258 1.25 7.86 19.05
CA VAL A 258 0.17 6.89 18.80
C VAL A 258 -0.88 7.50 17.88
N LEU A 259 -1.14 6.83 16.77
CA LEU A 259 -2.20 7.17 15.83
C LEU A 259 -2.98 5.91 15.47
N GLN A 260 -4.31 5.99 15.57
CA GLN A 260 -5.20 4.89 15.16
C GLN A 260 -4.83 3.53 15.79
N GLY A 261 -4.47 3.56 17.09
CA GLY A 261 -4.10 2.38 17.87
C GLY A 261 -2.70 1.82 17.60
N THR A 262 -1.87 2.55 16.85
CA THR A 262 -0.52 2.10 16.46
C THR A 262 0.53 3.09 16.92
N LYS A 263 1.61 2.60 17.54
CA LYS A 263 2.81 3.40 17.84
C LYS A 263 3.63 3.55 16.56
N THR A 264 3.79 4.78 16.08
CA THR A 264 4.44 5.09 14.80
C THR A 264 5.11 6.45 14.82
N TRP A 265 5.95 6.73 13.84
CA TRP A 265 6.45 8.07 13.57
C TRP A 265 5.34 8.92 12.95
N LEU A 266 5.14 10.11 13.49
CA LEU A 266 4.11 11.05 13.03
C LEU A 266 4.59 12.50 13.13
N LEU A 267 4.00 13.34 12.31
CA LEU A 267 4.16 14.77 12.36
C LEU A 267 3.08 15.34 13.28
N ALA A 268 3.49 15.95 14.37
CA ALA A 268 2.59 16.55 15.35
C ALA A 268 3.08 17.97 15.71
N ASP A 269 2.14 18.79 16.11
CA ASP A 269 2.44 20.10 16.67
C ASP A 269 3.01 20.02 18.09
N ASP A 270 3.27 21.19 18.70
CA ASP A 270 3.85 21.28 20.02
C ASP A 270 2.85 20.83 21.11
N ASP A 271 1.54 20.89 20.82
CA ASP A 271 0.45 20.42 21.67
C ASP A 271 0.15 18.92 21.46
N GLY A 272 0.92 18.25 20.57
CA GLY A 272 0.78 16.83 20.24
C GLY A 272 -0.38 16.55 19.28
N GLN A 273 -1.01 17.56 18.68
CA GLN A 273 -2.01 17.35 17.65
C GLN A 273 -1.35 16.88 16.37
N ILE A 274 -1.87 15.79 15.81
CA ILE A 274 -1.33 15.20 14.60
C ILE A 274 -1.63 16.11 13.42
N GLU A 275 -0.57 16.69 12.89
CA GLU A 275 -0.62 17.41 11.64
C GLU A 275 -0.85 16.45 10.46
N LEU A 276 -0.96 17.00 9.29
CA LEU A 276 -1.27 16.32 8.06
C LEU A 276 -0.49 14.99 7.91
N THR A 277 -1.19 13.87 7.81
CA THR A 277 -0.61 12.67 7.21
C THR A 277 -0.66 12.85 5.70
N LEU A 278 0.33 13.55 5.16
CA LEU A 278 0.43 13.78 3.73
C LEU A 278 0.72 12.45 3.03
N SER A 279 -0.06 12.16 2.01
CA SER A 279 0.34 11.18 0.99
C SER A 279 1.28 11.86 -0.02
N LEU A 280 2.00 11.08 -0.83
CA LEU A 280 2.92 11.59 -1.85
C LEU A 280 2.26 12.53 -2.88
N ILE A 281 0.93 12.59 -2.93
CA ILE A 281 0.19 13.50 -3.84
C ILE A 281 0.03 14.92 -3.30
N HIS A 282 0.38 15.17 -2.05
CA HIS A 282 0.21 16.48 -1.41
C HIS A 282 1.47 17.35 -1.49
N ILE A 283 2.44 16.98 -2.33
CA ILE A 283 3.74 17.62 -2.44
C ILE A 283 3.94 18.17 -3.83
#